data_a2c6ce429e26d17c24305a017af1b1e5
#
_entry.id   a2c6ce429e26d17c24305a017af1b1e5
#
_cell.length_a   1.000
_cell.length_b   1.000
_cell.length_c   1.000
_cell.angle_alpha   90.00
_cell.angle_beta   90.00
_cell.angle_gamma   90.00
#
_symmetry.space_group_name_H-M   'P 1'
#
loop_
_entity.id
_entity.type
_entity.pdbx_description
1 polymer ?
#
loop_
_entity_poly.entity_id
_entity_poly.type
_entity_poly.pdbx_seq_one_letter_code
_entity_poly.pdbx_strand_id
1 'polypeptide(L)'
;MKEAGRFAKVSVRLYLNDGYSAPEMPEENDIDFGSAEYRRMLEASLVNLGDTKRLEKALCKARAGQDVTIAFIGGSITQGAGAIPINTECYAYKTYKAFCGMFGDGDNIHYIKAGVGGTPSELGMIRYERDVLRNFTVQPDIVVVEFAVNDAGDETNGVCYESLVRKILMSENEPAVVLLFSVFSDDYNLEERLRPVGFNYKLPMVSVKECVVPQFYDAARRIITKNQYFYDCFHPTNAGHKVMADCLGTLFEKVDIKAQKALETAGGDLKEALKAIGDTAFDNESAAPHYGNSFEKVELFDRQNLPTMDIVWNFDMGGFNRIDDELQCVEMDMDIETTPEFPYNWKHDRSGR
;
A
#
# COMPACT_ATOMS: atom_id res chain seq x y z
N MET A 1 28.95 -32.48 36.02
CA MET A 1 29.69 -31.21 35.81
C MET A 1 29.38 -30.79 34.37
N LYS A 2 28.64 -29.69 34.19
CA LYS A 2 28.42 -29.11 32.88
C LYS A 2 29.66 -28.31 32.51
N GLU A 3 30.31 -28.65 31.41
CA GLU A 3 31.43 -27.86 30.90
C GLU A 3 30.97 -26.44 30.56
N ALA A 4 31.68 -25.46 31.12
CA ALA A 4 31.46 -24.07 30.78
C ALA A 4 31.75 -23.85 29.31
N GLY A 5 30.84 -23.20 28.57
CA GLY A 5 30.99 -22.93 27.15
C GLY A 5 32.26 -22.13 26.86
N ARG A 6 33.07 -22.59 25.92
CA ARG A 6 34.23 -21.86 25.44
C ARG A 6 33.77 -20.72 24.57
N PHE A 7 34.07 -19.50 24.94
CA PHE A 7 33.88 -18.35 24.09
C PHE A 7 35.08 -18.21 23.14
N ALA A 8 34.80 -18.17 21.83
CA ALA A 8 35.81 -17.82 20.84
C ALA A 8 35.75 -16.31 20.59
N LYS A 9 36.88 -15.61 20.74
CA LYS A 9 37.01 -14.22 20.34
C LYS A 9 37.42 -14.19 18.88
N VAL A 10 36.52 -13.74 18.00
CA VAL A 10 36.83 -13.53 16.58
C VAL A 10 37.18 -12.06 16.38
N SER A 11 38.36 -11.77 15.84
CA SER A 11 38.78 -10.44 15.43
C SER A 11 38.80 -10.37 13.91
N VAL A 12 38.00 -9.49 13.33
CA VAL A 12 38.05 -9.22 11.90
C VAL A 12 38.83 -7.93 11.67
N ARG A 13 39.91 -8.00 10.87
CA ARG A 13 40.62 -6.82 10.41
C ARG A 13 40.24 -6.57 8.96
N LEU A 14 39.69 -5.41 8.69
CA LEU A 14 39.48 -4.92 7.33
C LEU A 14 40.71 -4.12 6.92
N TYR A 15 41.40 -4.59 5.90
CA TYR A 15 42.47 -3.81 5.28
C TYR A 15 41.84 -3.07 4.10
N LEU A 16 41.73 -1.77 4.23
CA LEU A 16 41.43 -0.90 3.09
C LEU A 16 42.70 -0.76 2.27
N ASN A 17 42.63 -1.10 0.99
CA ASN A 17 43.77 -0.95 0.10
C ASN A 17 43.95 0.54 -0.22
N ASP A 18 45.15 1.08 0.08
CA ASP A 18 45.51 2.49 -0.17
C ASP A 18 45.45 2.88 -1.66
N GLY A 19 45.23 1.93 -2.56
CA GLY A 19 45.08 2.14 -3.99
C GLY A 19 43.62 2.04 -4.48
N TYR A 20 42.65 1.86 -3.58
CA TYR A 20 41.26 1.87 -3.99
C TYR A 20 40.78 3.32 -4.12
N SER A 21 40.69 3.79 -5.35
CA SER A 21 39.81 4.93 -5.67
C SER A 21 38.39 4.37 -5.92
N ALA A 22 37.46 4.83 -5.11
CA ALA A 22 36.06 4.56 -5.43
C ALA A 22 35.81 5.01 -6.89
N PRO A 23 35.13 4.19 -7.72
CA PRO A 23 34.75 4.67 -9.04
C PRO A 23 33.99 5.98 -8.87
N GLU A 24 34.37 7.00 -9.66
CA GLU A 24 33.59 8.23 -9.70
C GLU A 24 32.16 7.82 -10.09
N MET A 25 31.26 7.96 -9.13
CA MET A 25 29.84 7.80 -9.43
C MET A 25 29.48 8.96 -10.38
N PRO A 26 28.91 8.67 -11.55
CA PRO A 26 28.45 9.74 -12.43
C PRO A 26 27.53 10.66 -11.62
N GLU A 27 27.71 11.98 -11.76
CA GLU A 27 26.80 12.94 -11.17
C GLU A 27 25.37 12.60 -11.63
N GLU A 28 24.51 12.31 -10.68
CA GLU A 28 23.10 12.07 -10.96
C GLU A 28 22.43 13.42 -11.15
N ASN A 29 21.86 13.65 -12.32
CA ASN A 29 21.06 14.85 -12.57
C ASN A 29 19.81 14.84 -11.67
N ASP A 30 19.35 16.02 -11.28
CA ASP A 30 18.08 16.16 -10.60
C ASP A 30 16.95 15.60 -11.46
N ILE A 31 15.98 14.93 -10.81
CA ILE A 31 14.83 14.38 -11.51
C ILE A 31 13.88 15.52 -11.86
N ASP A 32 13.64 15.73 -13.17
CA ASP A 32 12.59 16.66 -13.62
C ASP A 32 11.22 15.97 -13.62
N PHE A 33 10.55 16.01 -12.47
CA PHE A 33 9.19 15.50 -12.27
C PHE A 33 8.12 16.22 -13.13
N GLY A 34 8.44 17.34 -13.76
CA GLY A 34 7.53 18.08 -14.63
C GLY A 34 7.67 17.73 -16.10
N SER A 35 8.70 16.97 -16.50
CA SER A 35 9.01 16.68 -17.90
C SER A 35 7.97 15.81 -18.59
N ALA A 36 7.89 15.93 -19.91
CA ALA A 36 7.06 15.05 -20.73
C ALA A 36 7.57 13.60 -20.71
N GLU A 37 8.86 13.43 -20.57
CA GLU A 37 9.53 12.13 -20.41
C GLU A 37 9.09 11.44 -19.14
N TYR A 38 9.07 12.16 -18.03
CA TYR A 38 8.58 11.65 -16.75
C TYR A 38 7.12 11.20 -16.84
N ARG A 39 6.26 12.00 -17.45
CA ARG A 39 4.85 11.62 -17.66
C ARG A 39 4.70 10.35 -18.50
N ARG A 40 5.50 10.21 -19.57
CA ARG A 40 5.51 8.97 -20.38
C ARG A 40 5.98 7.76 -19.58
N MET A 41 6.93 7.94 -18.68
CA MET A 41 7.37 6.88 -17.76
C MET A 41 6.23 6.47 -16.85
N LEU A 42 5.49 7.41 -16.28
CA LEU A 42 4.34 7.12 -15.42
C LEU A 42 3.21 6.38 -16.15
N GLU A 43 2.95 6.71 -17.42
CA GLU A 43 1.94 6.04 -18.23
C GLU A 43 2.22 4.54 -18.40
N ALA A 44 3.49 4.12 -18.40
CA ALA A 44 3.87 2.73 -18.45
C ALA A 44 3.47 1.93 -17.18
N SER A 45 3.16 2.61 -16.07
CA SER A 45 2.69 1.96 -14.85
C SER A 45 1.27 1.39 -14.96
N LEU A 46 0.47 1.85 -15.92
CA LEU A 46 -0.93 1.46 -16.04
C LEU A 46 -1.06 0.09 -16.73
N VAL A 47 -1.12 -0.97 -15.92
CA VAL A 47 -1.26 -2.35 -16.42
C VAL A 47 -2.67 -2.62 -16.93
N ASN A 48 -3.66 -2.17 -16.19
CA ASN A 48 -5.07 -2.35 -16.51
C ASN A 48 -5.92 -1.26 -15.88
N LEU A 49 -6.83 -0.68 -16.64
CA LEU A 49 -7.84 0.23 -16.08
C LEU A 49 -9.05 -0.54 -15.53
N GLY A 50 -9.35 -1.69 -16.10
CA GLY A 50 -10.45 -2.55 -15.67
C GLY A 50 -11.82 -1.87 -15.72
N ASP A 51 -12.68 -2.26 -14.79
CA ASP A 51 -13.95 -1.56 -14.53
C ASP A 51 -13.70 -0.41 -13.54
N THR A 52 -13.76 0.80 -14.04
CA THR A 52 -13.47 2.02 -13.27
C THR A 52 -14.67 2.62 -12.57
N LYS A 53 -15.88 2.03 -12.68
CA LYS A 53 -17.12 2.62 -12.17
C LYS A 53 -17.06 3.00 -10.69
N ARG A 54 -16.53 2.14 -9.82
CA ARG A 54 -16.39 2.44 -8.38
C ARG A 54 -15.45 3.63 -8.16
N LEU A 55 -14.33 3.67 -8.89
CA LEU A 55 -13.41 4.80 -8.83
C LEU A 55 -14.03 6.07 -9.41
N GLU A 56 -14.76 5.99 -10.53
CA GLU A 56 -15.52 7.12 -11.09
C GLU A 56 -16.51 7.69 -10.07
N LYS A 57 -17.24 6.82 -9.34
CA LYS A 57 -18.15 7.27 -8.26
C LYS A 57 -17.42 8.00 -7.14
N ALA A 58 -16.27 7.47 -6.67
CA ALA A 58 -15.45 8.12 -5.65
C ALA A 58 -14.96 9.50 -6.11
N LEU A 59 -14.49 9.62 -7.37
CA LEU A 59 -14.06 10.89 -7.94
C LEU A 59 -15.21 11.89 -8.10
N CYS A 60 -16.40 11.44 -8.49
CA CYS A 60 -17.60 12.29 -8.55
C CYS A 60 -17.96 12.83 -7.15
N LYS A 61 -17.91 11.99 -6.12
CA LYS A 61 -18.15 12.42 -4.72
C LYS A 61 -17.14 13.50 -4.31
N ALA A 62 -15.84 13.26 -4.53
CA ALA A 62 -14.78 14.21 -4.19
C ALA A 62 -14.98 15.56 -4.89
N ARG A 63 -15.26 15.56 -6.20
CA ARG A 63 -15.55 16.77 -6.97
C ARG A 63 -16.79 17.53 -6.53
N ALA A 64 -17.76 16.80 -6.01
CA ALA A 64 -18.99 17.41 -5.44
C ALA A 64 -18.80 17.87 -3.98
N GLY A 65 -17.58 17.81 -3.42
CA GLY A 65 -17.28 18.22 -2.05
C GLY A 65 -17.84 17.28 -0.98
N GLN A 66 -18.17 16.03 -1.36
CA GLN A 66 -18.58 15.01 -0.41
C GLN A 66 -17.35 14.36 0.22
N ASP A 67 -17.51 13.82 1.44
CA ASP A 67 -16.46 13.08 2.11
C ASP A 67 -16.03 11.86 1.29
N VAL A 68 -14.72 11.71 1.11
CA VAL A 68 -14.08 10.57 0.45
C VAL A 68 -12.90 10.10 1.28
N THR A 69 -12.89 8.82 1.61
CA THR A 69 -11.80 8.19 2.35
C THR A 69 -10.95 7.33 1.42
N ILE A 70 -9.64 7.61 1.37
CA ILE A 70 -8.66 6.79 0.67
C ILE A 70 -7.86 5.99 1.70
N ALA A 71 -7.90 4.68 1.59
CA ALA A 71 -7.16 3.78 2.45
C ALA A 71 -6.04 3.06 1.68
N PHE A 72 -4.93 2.83 2.36
CA PHE A 72 -3.77 2.09 1.86
C PHE A 72 -3.48 0.93 2.79
N ILE A 73 -3.47 -0.29 2.27
CA ILE A 73 -3.12 -1.50 3.02
C ILE A 73 -1.94 -2.20 2.34
N GLY A 74 -0.92 -2.58 3.11
CA GLY A 74 0.29 -3.16 2.55
C GLY A 74 1.36 -3.48 3.58
N GLY A 75 2.57 -3.71 3.09
CA GLY A 75 3.76 -4.01 3.88
C GLY A 75 4.54 -2.75 4.33
N SER A 76 5.88 -2.90 4.42
CA SER A 76 6.78 -1.83 4.85
C SER A 76 6.78 -0.61 3.91
N ILE A 77 6.61 -0.82 2.62
CA ILE A 77 6.56 0.27 1.64
C ILE A 77 5.30 1.12 1.87
N THR A 78 4.16 0.49 2.16
CA THR A 78 2.93 1.21 2.53
C THR A 78 3.06 1.88 3.90
N GLN A 79 3.76 1.26 4.86
CA GLN A 79 4.11 1.90 6.13
C GLN A 79 4.93 3.18 5.92
N GLY A 80 5.75 3.23 4.87
CA GLY A 80 6.57 4.38 4.49
C GLY A 80 8.07 4.17 4.69
N ALA A 81 8.53 2.92 4.83
CA ALA A 81 9.95 2.63 5.00
C ALA A 81 10.77 3.19 3.84
N GLY A 82 11.89 3.85 4.17
CA GLY A 82 12.74 4.59 3.24
C GLY A 82 12.36 6.06 3.05
N ALA A 83 11.14 6.45 3.41
CA ALA A 83 10.72 7.86 3.40
C ALA A 83 11.21 8.61 4.64
N ILE A 84 11.68 9.84 4.46
CA ILE A 84 12.17 10.72 5.54
C ILE A 84 11.59 12.13 5.32
N PRO A 85 10.69 12.60 6.18
CA PRO A 85 9.97 11.94 7.28
C PRO A 85 8.99 10.85 6.80
N ILE A 86 8.85 9.77 7.59
CA ILE A 86 8.10 8.58 7.18
C ILE A 86 6.61 8.85 6.92
N ASN A 87 5.99 9.73 7.69
CA ASN A 87 4.55 9.98 7.59
C ASN A 87 4.18 10.98 6.48
N THR A 88 5.07 11.89 6.10
CA THR A 88 4.79 12.95 5.13
C THR A 88 5.44 12.76 3.78
N GLU A 89 6.48 11.90 3.72
CA GLU A 89 7.20 11.61 2.48
C GLU A 89 6.86 10.26 1.85
N CYS A 90 6.08 9.39 2.56
CA CYS A 90 5.67 8.11 2.00
C CYS A 90 4.66 8.28 0.85
N TYR A 91 4.63 7.29 -0.04
CA TYR A 91 3.79 7.32 -1.23
C TYR A 91 2.30 7.48 -0.89
N ALA A 92 1.84 6.81 0.17
CA ALA A 92 0.45 6.85 0.58
C ALA A 92 0.00 8.28 0.94
N TYR A 93 0.81 9.00 1.74
CA TYR A 93 0.53 10.39 2.08
C TYR A 93 0.65 11.32 0.86
N LYS A 94 1.69 11.14 0.04
CA LYS A 94 1.85 11.93 -1.19
C LYS A 94 0.67 11.72 -2.15
N THR A 95 0.17 10.49 -2.28
CA THR A 95 -1.04 10.21 -3.08
C THR A 95 -2.26 10.93 -2.51
N TYR A 96 -2.45 10.85 -1.19
CA TYR A 96 -3.53 11.58 -0.50
C TYR A 96 -3.44 13.09 -0.78
N LYS A 97 -2.26 13.69 -0.63
CA LYS A 97 -2.07 15.13 -0.90
C LYS A 97 -2.30 15.50 -2.37
N ALA A 98 -1.84 14.66 -3.30
CA ALA A 98 -2.10 14.85 -4.71
C ALA A 98 -3.61 14.77 -5.00
N PHE A 99 -4.31 13.79 -4.43
CA PHE A 99 -5.76 13.64 -4.56
C PHE A 99 -6.51 14.85 -4.01
N CYS A 100 -6.13 15.37 -2.84
CA CYS A 100 -6.68 16.63 -2.32
C CYS A 100 -6.52 17.78 -3.33
N GLY A 101 -5.33 17.91 -3.92
CA GLY A 101 -5.06 18.95 -4.92
C GLY A 101 -5.84 18.80 -6.23
N MET A 102 -6.25 17.57 -6.57
CA MET A 102 -7.02 17.29 -7.79
C MET A 102 -8.54 17.44 -7.59
N PHE A 103 -9.07 17.05 -6.43
CA PHE A 103 -10.49 16.76 -6.29
C PHE A 103 -11.18 17.48 -5.12
N GLY A 104 -10.46 18.17 -4.23
CA GLY A 104 -11.08 18.82 -3.09
C GLY A 104 -10.15 19.83 -2.42
N ASP A 105 -10.72 20.55 -1.46
CA ASP A 105 -9.98 21.54 -0.66
C ASP A 105 -9.17 20.88 0.49
N GLY A 106 -9.25 19.56 0.64
CA GLY A 106 -8.57 18.77 1.66
C GLY A 106 -9.44 18.44 2.87
N ASP A 107 -10.42 19.25 3.19
CA ASP A 107 -11.28 19.02 4.38
C ASP A 107 -12.24 17.83 4.21
N ASN A 108 -12.64 17.54 2.96
CA ASN A 108 -13.54 16.44 2.61
C ASN A 108 -12.81 15.18 2.18
N ILE A 109 -11.48 15.18 2.16
CA ILE A 109 -10.70 13.99 1.79
C ILE A 109 -10.02 13.45 3.03
N HIS A 110 -10.28 12.18 3.33
CA HIS A 110 -9.77 11.49 4.50
C HIS A 110 -8.75 10.42 4.08
N TYR A 111 -7.83 10.09 4.99
CA TYR A 111 -6.69 9.26 4.71
C TYR A 111 -6.48 8.19 5.77
N ILE A 112 -6.29 6.95 5.34
CA ILE A 112 -5.94 5.82 6.21
C ILE A 112 -4.69 5.15 5.67
N LYS A 113 -3.65 5.04 6.51
CA LYS A 113 -2.43 4.31 6.21
C LYS A 113 -2.35 3.06 7.10
N ALA A 114 -2.56 1.90 6.51
CA ALA A 114 -2.55 0.60 7.18
C ALA A 114 -1.40 -0.29 6.67
N GLY A 115 -0.17 0.23 6.66
CA GLY A 115 1.04 -0.51 6.32
C GLY A 115 1.69 -1.14 7.56
N VAL A 116 2.10 -2.40 7.49
CA VAL A 116 2.87 -3.09 8.54
C VAL A 116 4.10 -3.74 7.94
N GLY A 117 5.28 -3.32 8.39
CA GLY A 117 6.56 -3.78 7.87
C GLY A 117 6.78 -5.29 7.95
N GLY A 118 7.27 -5.88 6.86
CA GLY A 118 7.62 -7.29 6.81
C GLY A 118 6.45 -8.27 6.78
N THR A 119 5.22 -7.80 6.48
CA THR A 119 4.03 -8.66 6.54
C THR A 119 3.43 -8.91 5.16
N PRO A 120 3.01 -10.16 4.86
CA PRO A 120 2.32 -10.50 3.64
C PRO A 120 0.81 -10.18 3.70
N SER A 121 0.12 -10.42 2.58
CA SER A 121 -1.33 -10.24 2.47
C SER A 121 -2.15 -11.12 3.42
N GLU A 122 -1.61 -12.22 3.91
CA GLU A 122 -2.20 -13.04 4.96
C GLU A 122 -2.55 -12.21 6.20
N LEU A 123 -1.59 -11.43 6.70
CA LEU A 123 -1.85 -10.52 7.82
C LEU A 123 -2.73 -9.35 7.39
N GLY A 124 -2.54 -8.84 6.16
CA GLY A 124 -3.39 -7.79 5.59
C GLY A 124 -4.86 -8.17 5.61
N MET A 125 -5.16 -9.39 5.19
CA MET A 125 -6.51 -9.96 5.14
C MET A 125 -7.15 -10.07 6.53
N ILE A 126 -6.38 -10.52 7.53
CA ILE A 126 -6.88 -10.68 8.91
C ILE A 126 -7.18 -9.32 9.56
N ARG A 127 -6.34 -8.31 9.30
CA ARG A 127 -6.43 -7.00 9.97
C ARG A 127 -7.24 -5.94 9.23
N TYR A 128 -7.80 -6.25 8.04
CA TYR A 128 -8.51 -5.29 7.20
C TYR A 128 -9.65 -4.58 7.95
N GLU A 129 -10.49 -5.33 8.63
CA GLU A 129 -11.64 -4.76 9.36
C GLU A 129 -11.21 -3.86 10.52
N ARG A 130 -10.15 -4.24 11.23
CA ARG A 130 -9.61 -3.42 12.33
C ARG A 130 -8.88 -2.18 11.81
N ASP A 131 -7.95 -2.37 10.86
CA ASP A 131 -6.98 -1.32 10.51
C ASP A 131 -7.50 -0.39 9.42
N VAL A 132 -8.37 -0.85 8.55
CA VAL A 132 -8.95 -0.06 7.45
C VAL A 132 -10.37 0.37 7.76
N LEU A 133 -11.24 -0.57 8.15
CA LEU A 133 -12.64 -0.24 8.49
C LEU A 133 -12.82 0.32 9.91
N ARG A 134 -11.75 0.36 10.73
CA ARG A 134 -11.81 0.84 12.12
C ARG A 134 -12.89 0.14 12.92
N ASN A 135 -12.92 -1.19 12.86
CA ASN A 135 -14.02 -2.00 13.41
C ASN A 135 -15.40 -1.52 12.90
N PHE A 136 -15.49 -1.34 11.59
CA PHE A 136 -16.70 -0.93 10.84
C PHE A 136 -17.20 0.50 11.12
N THR A 137 -16.39 1.34 11.76
CA THR A 137 -16.72 2.77 11.99
C THR A 137 -16.37 3.65 10.79
N VAL A 138 -15.53 3.17 9.88
CA VAL A 138 -15.14 3.86 8.64
C VAL A 138 -15.46 2.98 7.44
N GLN A 139 -15.98 3.62 6.40
CA GLN A 139 -16.25 2.99 5.11
C GLN A 139 -15.44 3.71 4.03
N PRO A 140 -14.27 3.18 3.61
CA PRO A 140 -13.44 3.83 2.60
C PRO A 140 -14.11 3.82 1.22
N ASP A 141 -13.85 4.84 0.41
CA ASP A 141 -14.29 4.92 -0.99
C ASP A 141 -13.27 4.32 -1.95
N ILE A 142 -11.99 4.38 -1.58
CA ILE A 142 -10.87 3.83 -2.37
C ILE A 142 -9.95 3.06 -1.44
N VAL A 143 -9.58 1.84 -1.83
CA VAL A 143 -8.58 1.02 -1.12
C VAL A 143 -7.46 0.63 -2.08
N VAL A 144 -6.25 1.06 -1.78
CA VAL A 144 -5.03 0.67 -2.48
C VAL A 144 -4.40 -0.51 -1.76
N VAL A 145 -4.18 -1.62 -2.48
CA VAL A 145 -3.63 -2.88 -1.96
C VAL A 145 -2.22 -3.09 -2.50
N GLU A 146 -1.20 -3.14 -1.62
CA GLU A 146 0.20 -3.25 -1.97
C GLU A 146 0.89 -4.36 -1.19
N PHE A 147 1.10 -5.53 -1.81
CA PHE A 147 1.79 -6.68 -1.22
C PHE A 147 2.72 -7.39 -2.23
N ALA A 148 2.94 -6.80 -3.41
CA ALA A 148 3.65 -7.45 -4.49
C ALA A 148 5.09 -7.89 -4.18
N VAL A 149 5.73 -7.32 -3.17
CA VAL A 149 7.07 -7.70 -2.73
C VAL A 149 7.07 -8.48 -1.41
N ASN A 150 5.95 -8.52 -0.70
CA ASN A 150 5.85 -9.18 0.60
C ASN A 150 5.31 -10.62 0.52
N ASP A 151 4.52 -10.92 -0.50
CA ASP A 151 3.79 -12.19 -0.65
C ASP A 151 4.67 -13.40 -1.05
N ALA A 152 6.01 -13.24 -1.05
CA ALA A 152 6.91 -14.38 -1.14
C ALA A 152 6.76 -15.33 0.06
N GLY A 153 6.39 -14.77 1.24
CA GLY A 153 6.12 -15.53 2.45
C GLY A 153 4.67 -16.04 2.57
N ASP A 154 3.80 -15.72 1.60
CA ASP A 154 2.42 -16.22 1.58
C ASP A 154 2.39 -17.72 1.25
N GLU A 155 2.13 -18.55 2.26
CA GLU A 155 2.01 -20.00 2.12
C GLU A 155 0.76 -20.41 1.36
N THR A 156 -0.22 -19.53 1.21
CA THR A 156 -1.50 -19.80 0.50
C THR A 156 -1.40 -19.58 -1.00
N ASN A 157 -0.25 -19.09 -1.49
CA ASN A 157 0.02 -18.85 -2.91
C ASN A 157 -1.03 -17.98 -3.62
N GLY A 158 -1.49 -16.93 -2.94
CA GLY A 158 -2.41 -15.93 -3.48
C GLY A 158 -3.85 -16.07 -2.98
N VAL A 159 -4.22 -17.14 -2.27
CA VAL A 159 -5.58 -17.29 -1.72
C VAL A 159 -5.89 -16.21 -0.69
N CYS A 160 -4.95 -15.87 0.19
CA CYS A 160 -5.13 -14.78 1.16
C CYS A 160 -5.21 -13.41 0.49
N TYR A 161 -4.37 -13.16 -0.52
CA TYR A 161 -4.44 -11.92 -1.31
C TYR A 161 -5.80 -11.76 -1.98
N GLU A 162 -6.28 -12.80 -2.65
CA GLU A 162 -7.60 -12.80 -3.29
C GLU A 162 -8.72 -12.66 -2.27
N SER A 163 -8.62 -13.35 -1.12
CA SER A 163 -9.61 -13.22 -0.04
C SER A 163 -9.68 -11.79 0.50
N LEU A 164 -8.53 -11.11 0.65
CA LEU A 164 -8.50 -9.69 1.01
C LEU A 164 -9.20 -8.82 -0.04
N VAL A 165 -8.88 -9.00 -1.32
CA VAL A 165 -9.52 -8.27 -2.42
C VAL A 165 -11.04 -8.47 -2.39
N ARG A 166 -11.50 -9.70 -2.20
CA ARG A 166 -12.93 -10.02 -2.11
C ARG A 166 -13.58 -9.38 -0.88
N LYS A 167 -12.95 -9.43 0.29
CA LYS A 167 -13.41 -8.71 1.50
C LYS A 167 -13.65 -7.23 1.21
N ILE A 168 -12.70 -6.58 0.53
CA ILE A 168 -12.82 -5.17 0.16
C ILE A 168 -13.99 -4.98 -0.83
N LEU A 169 -14.11 -5.82 -1.84
CA LEU A 169 -15.18 -5.73 -2.83
C LEU A 169 -16.58 -5.92 -2.23
N MET A 170 -16.69 -6.73 -1.16
CA MET A 170 -17.93 -6.99 -0.42
C MET A 170 -18.25 -5.93 0.64
N SER A 171 -17.35 -4.96 0.89
CA SER A 171 -17.61 -3.90 1.86
C SER A 171 -18.82 -3.06 1.47
N GLU A 172 -19.60 -2.63 2.48
CA GLU A 172 -20.90 -1.98 2.32
C GLU A 172 -20.85 -0.72 1.43
N ASN A 173 -19.76 0.04 1.51
CA ASN A 173 -19.60 1.27 0.71
C ASN A 173 -19.14 0.99 -0.74
N GLU A 174 -19.01 -0.27 -1.14
CA GLU A 174 -18.55 -0.67 -2.48
C GLU A 174 -17.26 0.06 -2.92
N PRO A 175 -16.18 0.05 -2.14
CA PRO A 175 -14.99 0.84 -2.44
C PRO A 175 -14.34 0.43 -3.75
N ALA A 176 -13.72 1.39 -4.43
CA ALA A 176 -12.81 1.11 -5.53
C ALA A 176 -11.57 0.40 -5.00
N VAL A 177 -11.21 -0.74 -5.58
CA VAL A 177 -9.97 -1.47 -5.25
C VAL A 177 -8.94 -1.16 -6.32
N VAL A 178 -7.77 -0.68 -5.92
CA VAL A 178 -6.63 -0.43 -6.80
C VAL A 178 -5.49 -1.34 -6.37
N LEU A 179 -4.99 -2.19 -7.27
CA LEU A 179 -3.85 -3.06 -6.99
C LEU A 179 -2.57 -2.34 -7.40
N LEU A 180 -1.67 -2.13 -6.43
CA LEU A 180 -0.38 -1.49 -6.63
C LEU A 180 0.73 -2.53 -6.50
N PHE A 181 1.57 -2.64 -7.54
CA PHE A 181 2.69 -3.58 -7.58
C PHE A 181 4.01 -2.82 -7.47
N SER A 182 4.58 -2.81 -6.27
CA SER A 182 5.92 -2.30 -5.99
C SER A 182 7.01 -3.29 -6.49
N VAL A 183 8.28 -2.88 -6.38
CA VAL A 183 9.42 -3.66 -6.87
C VAL A 183 10.61 -3.47 -5.93
N PHE A 184 11.45 -4.51 -5.79
CA PHE A 184 12.74 -4.45 -5.11
C PHE A 184 13.89 -4.07 -6.06
N SER A 185 15.05 -3.75 -5.50
CA SER A 185 16.20 -3.27 -6.28
C SER A 185 16.81 -4.33 -7.21
N ASP A 186 16.53 -5.59 -7.01
CA ASP A 186 16.88 -6.71 -7.89
C ASP A 186 15.80 -7.00 -8.95
N ASP A 187 14.87 -6.05 -9.15
CA ASP A 187 13.72 -6.11 -10.06
C ASP A 187 12.69 -7.18 -9.66
N TYR A 188 12.80 -7.71 -8.43
CA TYR A 188 11.88 -8.70 -7.90
C TYR A 188 10.54 -8.11 -7.51
N ASN A 189 9.47 -8.77 -7.94
CA ASN A 189 8.13 -8.68 -7.38
C ASN A 189 7.31 -9.91 -7.80
N LEU A 190 6.10 -10.03 -7.28
CA LEU A 190 5.16 -11.12 -7.54
C LEU A 190 3.94 -10.69 -8.35
N GLU A 191 4.05 -9.61 -9.11
CA GLU A 191 2.89 -9.12 -9.87
C GLU A 191 2.34 -10.17 -10.86
N GLU A 192 3.17 -11.06 -11.40
CA GLU A 192 2.69 -12.15 -12.27
C GLU A 192 1.74 -13.10 -11.53
N ARG A 193 1.95 -13.33 -10.23
CA ARG A 193 1.03 -14.08 -9.36
C ARG A 193 -0.22 -13.28 -9.03
N LEU A 194 -0.10 -11.96 -8.84
CA LEU A 194 -1.19 -11.14 -8.33
C LEU A 194 -2.08 -10.53 -9.42
N ARG A 195 -1.54 -10.27 -10.61
CA ARG A 195 -2.31 -9.76 -11.77
C ARG A 195 -3.55 -10.60 -12.14
N PRO A 196 -3.52 -11.94 -12.08
CA PRO A 196 -4.71 -12.75 -12.37
C PRO A 196 -5.91 -12.38 -11.50
N VAL A 197 -5.72 -12.03 -10.22
CA VAL A 197 -6.79 -11.55 -9.33
C VAL A 197 -7.37 -10.24 -9.88
N GLY A 198 -6.51 -9.29 -10.27
CA GLY A 198 -6.93 -8.03 -10.85
C GLY A 198 -7.70 -8.19 -12.16
N PHE A 199 -7.27 -9.10 -13.03
CA PHE A 199 -7.99 -9.39 -14.27
C PHE A 199 -9.33 -10.08 -14.00
N ASN A 200 -9.37 -11.04 -13.06
CA ASN A 200 -10.57 -11.78 -12.70
C ASN A 200 -11.70 -10.86 -12.25
N TYR A 201 -11.38 -9.89 -11.41
CA TYR A 201 -12.35 -8.90 -10.88
C TYR A 201 -12.36 -7.58 -11.67
N LYS A 202 -11.66 -7.50 -12.80
CA LYS A 202 -11.58 -6.30 -13.65
C LYS A 202 -11.15 -5.05 -12.88
N LEU A 203 -10.13 -5.16 -12.02
CA LEU A 203 -9.67 -4.08 -11.16
C LEU A 203 -8.63 -3.20 -11.85
N PRO A 204 -8.55 -1.91 -11.53
CA PRO A 204 -7.41 -1.06 -11.86
C PRO A 204 -6.12 -1.63 -11.27
N MET A 205 -5.07 -1.71 -12.09
CA MET A 205 -3.75 -2.22 -11.68
C MET A 205 -2.66 -1.25 -12.10
N VAL A 206 -1.78 -0.92 -11.16
CA VAL A 206 -0.64 -0.02 -11.32
C VAL A 206 0.64 -0.77 -10.98
N SER A 207 1.58 -0.89 -11.92
CA SER A 207 2.88 -1.52 -11.73
C SER A 207 3.99 -0.48 -11.68
N VAL A 208 4.59 -0.33 -10.51
CA VAL A 208 5.79 0.50 -10.36
C VAL A 208 6.97 -0.13 -11.09
N LYS A 209 7.05 -1.45 -11.14
CA LYS A 209 8.07 -2.19 -11.89
C LYS A 209 8.10 -1.79 -13.37
N GLU A 210 6.95 -1.83 -14.03
CA GLU A 210 6.84 -1.45 -15.45
C GLU A 210 7.23 0.02 -15.68
N CYS A 211 7.03 0.88 -14.68
CA CYS A 211 7.39 2.29 -14.72
C CYS A 211 8.92 2.49 -14.60
N VAL A 212 9.55 1.94 -13.54
CA VAL A 212 10.90 2.35 -13.15
C VAL A 212 12.01 1.40 -13.64
N VAL A 213 11.74 0.10 -13.74
CA VAL A 213 12.79 -0.87 -14.10
C VAL A 213 13.39 -0.60 -15.48
N PRO A 214 12.62 -0.25 -16.54
CA PRO A 214 13.21 0.12 -17.82
C PRO A 214 14.19 1.31 -17.72
N GLN A 215 13.95 2.24 -16.77
CA GLN A 215 14.81 3.40 -16.55
C GLN A 215 16.20 3.02 -16.02
N PHE A 216 16.26 1.96 -15.22
CA PHE A 216 17.53 1.53 -14.60
C PHE A 216 18.54 1.00 -15.61
N TYR A 217 18.08 0.49 -16.73
CA TYR A 217 18.91 -0.17 -17.74
C TYR A 217 19.09 0.61 -19.05
N ASP A 218 18.24 1.60 -19.32
CA ASP A 218 18.35 2.45 -20.52
C ASP A 218 18.97 3.81 -20.17
N ALA A 219 20.29 3.89 -20.28
CA ALA A 219 21.01 5.13 -19.98
C ALA A 219 20.62 6.32 -20.89
N ALA A 220 20.12 6.07 -22.12
CA ALA A 220 19.77 7.12 -23.07
C ALA A 220 18.41 7.76 -22.77
N ARG A 221 17.53 7.05 -22.05
CA ARG A 221 16.17 7.51 -21.72
C ARG A 221 15.93 7.63 -20.22
N ARG A 222 17.00 7.52 -19.43
CA ARG A 222 16.92 7.47 -17.99
C ARG A 222 16.37 8.76 -17.39
N ILE A 223 15.24 8.66 -16.72
CA ILE A 223 14.62 9.74 -15.94
C ILE A 223 15.01 9.63 -14.47
N ILE A 224 15.12 8.40 -13.97
CA ILE A 224 15.48 8.11 -12.59
C ILE A 224 16.48 6.95 -12.56
N THR A 225 17.50 7.06 -11.72
CA THR A 225 18.46 5.98 -11.48
C THR A 225 17.96 5.03 -10.39
N LYS A 226 18.58 3.85 -10.30
CA LYS A 226 18.30 2.91 -9.22
C LYS A 226 18.62 3.52 -7.84
N ASN A 227 19.72 4.27 -7.70
CA ASN A 227 20.11 4.93 -6.46
C ASN A 227 19.15 6.08 -6.06
N GLN A 228 18.64 6.80 -7.05
CA GLN A 228 17.63 7.83 -6.78
C GLN A 228 16.30 7.23 -6.33
N TYR A 229 15.96 6.03 -6.84
CA TYR A 229 14.70 5.38 -6.49
C TYR A 229 14.78 4.62 -5.17
N PHE A 230 15.85 3.88 -4.88
CA PHE A 230 15.95 3.00 -3.72
C PHE A 230 16.78 3.61 -2.59
N TYR A 231 16.21 3.59 -1.37
CA TYR A 231 16.88 3.91 -0.12
C TYR A 231 17.83 2.78 0.32
N ASP A 232 17.35 1.55 0.20
CA ASP A 232 18.08 0.30 0.44
C ASP A 232 17.66 -0.75 -0.62
N CYS A 233 17.94 -2.04 -0.39
CA CYS A 233 17.57 -3.09 -1.34
C CYS A 233 16.05 -3.27 -1.53
N PHE A 234 15.24 -2.74 -0.63
CA PHE A 234 13.81 -3.05 -0.52
C PHE A 234 12.92 -1.80 -0.62
N HIS A 235 13.37 -0.66 -0.11
CA HIS A 235 12.50 0.47 0.16
C HIS A 235 12.83 1.68 -0.74
N PRO A 236 11.82 2.41 -1.20
CA PRO A 236 12.02 3.62 -2.00
C PRO A 236 12.59 4.78 -1.16
N THR A 237 13.34 5.67 -1.80
CA THR A 237 13.65 7.02 -1.27
C THR A 237 12.41 7.92 -1.30
N ASN A 238 12.54 9.16 -0.82
CA ASN A 238 11.50 10.19 -1.01
C ASN A 238 11.14 10.38 -2.51
N ALA A 239 12.12 10.31 -3.41
CA ALA A 239 11.90 10.36 -4.85
C ALA A 239 11.17 9.12 -5.36
N GLY A 240 11.56 7.92 -4.89
CA GLY A 240 10.88 6.67 -5.21
C GLY A 240 9.43 6.66 -4.72
N HIS A 241 9.18 7.09 -3.50
CA HIS A 241 7.82 7.25 -2.97
C HIS A 241 6.99 8.26 -3.77
N LYS A 242 7.62 9.35 -4.25
CA LYS A 242 6.95 10.29 -5.14
C LYS A 242 6.55 9.62 -6.46
N VAL A 243 7.44 8.87 -7.09
CA VAL A 243 7.12 8.12 -8.33
C VAL A 243 5.92 7.20 -8.11
N MET A 244 5.88 6.45 -7.00
CA MET A 244 4.75 5.58 -6.67
C MET A 244 3.44 6.36 -6.56
N ALA A 245 3.47 7.50 -5.87
CA ALA A 245 2.31 8.38 -5.74
C ALA A 245 1.86 8.94 -7.10
N ASP A 246 2.80 9.36 -7.94
CA ASP A 246 2.50 9.91 -9.27
C ASP A 246 1.96 8.81 -10.24
N CYS A 247 2.36 7.54 -10.07
CA CYS A 247 1.74 6.42 -10.79
C CYS A 247 0.25 6.29 -10.44
N LEU A 248 -0.11 6.37 -9.15
CA LEU A 248 -1.51 6.37 -8.71
C LEU A 248 -2.24 7.64 -9.19
N GLY A 249 -1.59 8.79 -9.12
CA GLY A 249 -2.12 10.05 -9.67
C GLY A 249 -2.46 9.93 -11.15
N THR A 250 -1.59 9.28 -11.95
CA THR A 250 -1.83 9.03 -13.38
C THR A 250 -3.08 8.16 -13.60
N LEU A 251 -3.33 7.15 -12.76
CA LEU A 251 -4.58 6.39 -12.80
C LEU A 251 -5.78 7.30 -12.52
N PHE A 252 -5.71 8.10 -11.46
CA PHE A 252 -6.81 9.00 -11.09
C PHE A 252 -7.11 10.02 -12.18
N GLU A 253 -6.10 10.64 -12.79
CA GLU A 253 -6.26 11.55 -13.93
C GLU A 253 -6.97 10.88 -15.11
N LYS A 254 -6.59 9.64 -15.44
CA LYS A 254 -7.22 8.89 -16.55
C LYS A 254 -8.70 8.58 -16.28
N VAL A 255 -9.04 8.23 -15.04
CA VAL A 255 -10.43 7.89 -14.66
C VAL A 255 -11.26 9.17 -14.49
N ASP A 256 -10.65 10.25 -14.02
CA ASP A 256 -11.34 11.52 -13.79
C ASP A 256 -12.00 12.10 -15.05
N ILE A 257 -11.42 11.86 -16.22
CA ILE A 257 -12.05 12.25 -17.50
C ILE A 257 -13.47 11.70 -17.60
N LYS A 258 -13.70 10.47 -17.14
CA LYS A 258 -15.04 9.83 -17.16
C LYS A 258 -15.93 10.40 -16.06
N ALA A 259 -15.38 10.63 -14.85
CA ALA A 259 -16.11 11.21 -13.74
C ALA A 259 -16.59 12.63 -14.06
N GLN A 260 -15.73 13.47 -14.63
CA GLN A 260 -16.10 14.80 -15.12
C GLN A 260 -17.22 14.73 -16.13
N LYS A 261 -17.09 13.87 -17.15
CA LYS A 261 -18.12 13.69 -18.17
C LYS A 261 -19.47 13.24 -17.58
N ALA A 262 -19.45 12.37 -16.57
CA ALA A 262 -20.68 11.93 -15.91
C ALA A 262 -21.36 13.10 -15.18
N LEU A 263 -20.58 13.91 -14.43
CA LEU A 263 -21.10 15.11 -13.75
C LEU A 263 -21.61 16.17 -14.74
N GLU A 264 -20.88 16.45 -15.79
CA GLU A 264 -21.29 17.39 -16.85
C GLU A 264 -22.60 16.93 -17.51
N THR A 265 -22.73 15.64 -17.86
CA THR A 265 -23.93 15.08 -18.48
C THR A 265 -25.14 15.15 -17.53
N ALA A 266 -24.88 15.05 -16.23
CA ALA A 266 -25.90 15.18 -15.17
C ALA A 266 -26.18 16.65 -14.76
N GLY A 267 -25.60 17.63 -15.47
CA GLY A 267 -25.76 19.05 -15.13
C GLY A 267 -25.22 19.44 -13.77
N GLY A 268 -24.23 18.69 -13.27
CA GLY A 268 -23.64 18.86 -11.93
C GLY A 268 -24.38 18.15 -10.81
N ASP A 269 -25.47 17.48 -11.08
CA ASP A 269 -26.19 16.69 -10.06
C ASP A 269 -25.47 15.37 -9.77
N LEU A 270 -24.90 15.27 -8.58
CA LEU A 270 -24.13 14.08 -8.16
C LEU A 270 -24.96 12.82 -8.20
N LYS A 271 -26.22 12.88 -7.74
CA LYS A 271 -27.09 11.69 -7.66
C LYS A 271 -27.38 11.12 -9.07
N GLU A 272 -27.67 12.00 -10.02
CA GLU A 272 -27.88 11.61 -11.42
C GLU A 272 -26.60 11.12 -12.08
N ALA A 273 -25.43 11.73 -11.75
CA ALA A 273 -24.14 11.25 -12.23
C ALA A 273 -23.82 9.84 -11.71
N LEU A 274 -23.98 9.58 -10.40
CA LEU A 274 -23.76 8.26 -9.81
C LEU A 274 -24.71 7.20 -10.40
N LYS A 275 -25.95 7.58 -10.68
CA LYS A 275 -26.93 6.70 -11.34
C LYS A 275 -26.53 6.40 -12.78
N ALA A 276 -26.02 7.38 -13.51
CA ALA A 276 -25.56 7.21 -14.89
C ALA A 276 -24.33 6.29 -15.01
N ILE A 277 -23.42 6.31 -14.04
CA ILE A 277 -22.29 5.39 -13.93
C ILE A 277 -22.80 3.95 -13.77
N GLY A 278 -23.91 3.75 -13.08
CA GLY A 278 -24.61 2.47 -12.98
C GLY A 278 -24.24 1.66 -11.75
N ASP A 279 -24.70 0.41 -11.74
CA ASP A 279 -24.52 -0.53 -10.64
C ASP A 279 -23.05 -0.96 -10.50
N THR A 280 -22.59 -1.08 -9.25
CA THR A 280 -21.25 -1.47 -8.86
C THR A 280 -21.24 -2.57 -7.80
N ALA A 281 -22.41 -3.14 -7.47
CA ALA A 281 -22.52 -4.23 -6.53
C ALA A 281 -21.66 -5.43 -6.96
N PHE A 282 -20.94 -5.98 -6.00
CA PHE A 282 -20.12 -7.18 -6.23
C PHE A 282 -20.98 -8.42 -6.06
N ASP A 283 -21.21 -9.14 -7.15
CA ASP A 283 -21.92 -10.42 -7.10
C ASP A 283 -20.94 -11.52 -6.63
N ASN A 284 -20.91 -11.72 -5.32
CA ASN A 284 -20.04 -12.69 -4.68
C ASN A 284 -20.36 -14.14 -5.04
N GLU A 285 -21.62 -14.44 -5.39
CA GLU A 285 -22.06 -15.79 -5.71
C GLU A 285 -21.62 -16.21 -7.12
N SER A 286 -21.70 -15.30 -8.08
CA SER A 286 -21.33 -15.60 -9.48
C SER A 286 -19.86 -15.35 -9.78
N ALA A 287 -19.16 -14.54 -8.98
CA ALA A 287 -17.74 -14.24 -9.17
C ALA A 287 -16.85 -15.37 -8.64
N ALA A 288 -16.57 -16.37 -9.50
CA ALA A 288 -15.68 -17.46 -9.16
C ALA A 288 -14.27 -16.92 -8.83
N PRO A 289 -13.66 -17.34 -7.70
CA PRO A 289 -12.30 -16.94 -7.38
C PRO A 289 -11.27 -17.60 -8.31
N HIS A 290 -10.15 -16.92 -8.54
CA HIS A 290 -9.05 -17.43 -9.35
C HIS A 290 -8.19 -18.44 -8.57
N TYR A 291 -7.76 -18.05 -7.36
CA TYR A 291 -6.98 -18.92 -6.45
C TYR A 291 -7.84 -19.55 -5.38
N GLY A 292 -8.79 -18.81 -4.85
CA GLY A 292 -9.69 -19.23 -3.80
C GLY A 292 -10.11 -18.10 -2.87
N ASN A 293 -11.15 -18.37 -2.08
CA ASN A 293 -11.75 -17.39 -1.17
C ASN A 293 -11.93 -17.95 0.26
N SER A 294 -11.13 -18.94 0.62
CA SER A 294 -11.28 -19.65 1.90
C SER A 294 -11.19 -18.75 3.13
N PHE A 295 -10.55 -17.58 3.01
CA PHE A 295 -10.31 -16.67 4.12
C PHE A 295 -11.14 -15.38 4.06
N GLU A 296 -12.04 -15.21 3.10
CA GLU A 296 -12.85 -13.98 2.98
C GLU A 296 -13.76 -13.71 4.18
N LYS A 297 -14.07 -14.75 4.99
CA LYS A 297 -14.90 -14.66 6.20
C LYS A 297 -14.10 -14.78 7.50
N VAL A 298 -12.76 -14.75 7.44
CA VAL A 298 -11.94 -14.79 8.63
C VAL A 298 -12.07 -13.48 9.39
N GLU A 299 -12.26 -13.56 10.70
CA GLU A 299 -12.39 -12.42 11.61
C GLU A 299 -11.18 -12.38 12.56
N LEU A 300 -10.73 -11.17 12.87
CA LEU A 300 -9.69 -10.95 13.87
C LEU A 300 -10.32 -10.83 15.25
N PHE A 301 -9.95 -11.73 16.16
CA PHE A 301 -10.29 -11.59 17.56
C PHE A 301 -9.12 -10.95 18.31
N ASP A 302 -9.37 -9.82 18.93
CA ASP A 302 -8.40 -9.12 19.76
C ASP A 302 -9.02 -8.62 21.08
N ARG A 303 -8.23 -7.97 21.91
CA ARG A 303 -8.68 -7.43 23.20
C ARG A 303 -9.80 -6.39 23.10
N GLN A 304 -10.01 -5.79 21.92
CA GLN A 304 -11.01 -4.76 21.72
C GLN A 304 -12.38 -5.35 21.43
N ASN A 305 -12.42 -6.42 20.62
CA ASN A 305 -13.70 -7.03 20.21
C ASN A 305 -14.12 -8.25 21.01
N LEU A 306 -13.17 -8.97 21.63
CA LEU A 306 -13.47 -10.13 22.48
C LEU A 306 -14.56 -9.89 23.54
N PRO A 307 -14.59 -8.75 24.27
CA PRO A 307 -15.61 -8.50 25.29
C PRO A 307 -17.03 -8.34 24.74
N THR A 308 -17.18 -8.04 23.47
CA THR A 308 -18.49 -7.78 22.81
C THR A 308 -19.03 -8.99 22.08
N MET A 309 -18.31 -10.10 22.07
CA MET A 309 -18.72 -11.30 21.37
C MET A 309 -19.54 -12.21 22.28
N ASP A 310 -20.60 -12.80 21.74
CA ASP A 310 -21.44 -13.80 22.44
C ASP A 310 -20.71 -15.13 22.72
N ILE A 311 -19.42 -15.19 22.44
CA ILE A 311 -18.60 -16.38 22.59
C ILE A 311 -17.78 -16.25 23.88
N VAL A 312 -18.06 -17.10 24.86
CA VAL A 312 -17.24 -17.22 26.09
C VAL A 312 -15.99 -18.04 25.78
N TRP A 313 -14.90 -17.35 25.54
CA TRP A 313 -13.58 -18.00 25.41
C TRP A 313 -12.91 -18.06 26.78
N ASN A 314 -12.60 -19.28 27.24
CA ASN A 314 -11.71 -19.47 28.41
C ASN A 314 -10.27 -19.51 27.87
N PHE A 315 -9.57 -18.39 27.94
CA PHE A 315 -8.14 -18.36 27.68
C PHE A 315 -7.38 -18.78 28.98
N ASP A 316 -6.64 -19.87 28.90
CA ASP A 316 -5.69 -20.19 29.93
C ASP A 316 -4.44 -19.30 29.77
N MET A 317 -4.36 -18.28 30.61
CA MET A 317 -3.21 -17.37 30.69
C MET A 317 -2.09 -17.88 31.59
N GLY A 318 -2.20 -19.09 32.11
CA GLY A 318 -1.29 -19.63 33.13
C GLY A 318 0.18 -19.73 32.76
N GLY A 319 0.51 -19.64 31.46
CA GLY A 319 1.89 -19.58 30.97
C GLY A 319 2.47 -18.17 30.85
N PHE A 320 1.66 -17.12 31.01
CA PHE A 320 2.08 -15.74 30.86
C PHE A 320 2.08 -15.03 32.21
N ASN A 321 3.15 -14.30 32.51
CA ASN A 321 3.33 -13.61 33.79
C ASN A 321 3.10 -12.09 33.71
N ARG A 322 2.89 -11.55 32.52
CA ARG A 322 2.47 -10.17 32.29
C ARG A 322 1.86 -9.99 30.88
N ILE A 323 1.14 -8.90 30.71
CA ILE A 323 0.56 -8.47 29.43
C ILE A 323 1.53 -7.47 28.81
N ASP A 324 1.78 -7.60 27.50
CA ASP A 324 2.43 -6.57 26.71
C ASP A 324 1.33 -5.66 26.11
N ASP A 325 1.08 -4.54 26.74
CA ASP A 325 0.13 -3.51 26.34
C ASP A 325 0.79 -2.35 25.59
N GLU A 326 2.12 -2.39 25.46
CA GLU A 326 2.91 -1.44 24.68
C GLU A 326 3.19 -1.94 23.24
N LEU A 327 2.64 -3.11 22.87
CA LEU A 327 2.80 -3.63 21.52
C LEU A 327 2.30 -2.62 20.50
N GLN A 328 3.20 -2.22 19.61
CA GLN A 328 2.91 -1.20 18.65
C GLN A 328 1.88 -1.66 17.62
N CYS A 329 0.81 -0.89 17.49
CA CYS A 329 -0.20 -1.08 16.48
C CYS A 329 0.23 -0.44 15.16
N VAL A 330 -0.51 -0.75 14.10
CA VAL A 330 -0.41 -0.05 12.83
C VAL A 330 -0.73 1.43 13.04
N GLU A 331 0.08 2.29 12.48
CA GLU A 331 -0.23 3.71 12.41
C GLU A 331 -1.38 3.95 11.45
N MET A 332 -2.36 4.61 11.95
CA MET A 332 -3.53 5.00 11.19
C MET A 332 -3.86 6.43 11.62
N ASP A 333 -4.25 7.32 10.74
CA ASP A 333 -4.67 8.73 11.05
C ASP A 333 -3.91 9.40 12.19
N MET A 334 -2.69 9.08 12.33
CA MET A 334 -1.87 9.63 13.39
C MET A 334 -1.67 11.11 13.17
N ASP A 335 -1.28 11.79 14.23
CA ASP A 335 -0.73 13.12 14.10
C ASP A 335 0.44 13.12 13.11
N ILE A 336 0.17 13.61 11.91
CA ILE A 336 1.12 13.58 10.78
C ILE A 336 2.23 14.59 11.00
N GLU A 337 2.04 15.58 11.89
CA GLU A 337 3.05 16.58 12.21
C GLU A 337 4.16 15.98 13.08
N THR A 338 3.83 14.98 13.91
CA THR A 338 4.82 14.25 14.67
C THR A 338 5.29 13.01 13.91
N THR A 339 6.49 13.08 13.36
CA THR A 339 7.11 11.91 12.72
C THR A 339 7.83 11.09 13.79
N PRO A 340 7.42 9.84 14.06
CA PRO A 340 8.14 8.99 15.00
C PRO A 340 9.54 8.70 14.49
N GLU A 341 10.48 8.52 15.41
CA GLU A 341 11.82 8.06 15.06
C GLU A 341 11.75 6.66 14.42
N PHE A 342 12.47 6.50 13.32
CA PHE A 342 12.55 5.19 12.66
C PHE A 342 13.68 4.34 13.27
N PRO A 343 13.46 3.06 13.43
CA PRO A 343 12.23 2.30 13.23
C PRO A 343 11.33 2.37 14.49
N TYR A 344 10.27 3.13 14.42
CA TYR A 344 9.40 3.32 15.57
C TYR A 344 8.71 2.03 16.03
N ASN A 345 8.49 1.08 15.14
CA ASN A 345 7.95 -0.26 15.45
C ASN A 345 8.89 -1.11 16.30
N TRP A 346 10.13 -0.68 16.48
CA TRP A 346 11.17 -1.42 17.14
C TRP A 346 11.57 -0.80 18.47
N LYS A 347 10.72 0.06 19.02
CA LYS A 347 10.94 0.69 20.33
C LYS A 347 10.95 -0.31 21.51
N HIS A 348 10.63 -1.57 21.24
CA HIS A 348 10.72 -2.59 22.28
C HIS A 348 12.15 -2.73 22.77
N ASP A 349 12.30 -2.58 24.08
CA ASP A 349 13.54 -2.93 24.71
C ASP A 349 13.78 -4.42 24.54
N ARG A 350 14.75 -4.75 23.72
CA ARG A 350 15.17 -6.12 23.49
C ARG A 350 16.21 -6.58 24.50
N SER A 351 16.63 -5.72 25.43
CA SER A 351 17.65 -6.03 26.43
C SER A 351 17.18 -7.00 27.50
N GLY A 352 15.88 -7.15 27.67
CA GLY A 352 15.26 -8.03 28.68
C GLY A 352 14.99 -9.47 28.24
N ARG A 353 15.65 -9.97 27.19
CA ARG A 353 15.45 -11.32 26.67
C ARG A 353 16.48 -12.31 27.17
#